data_dc31a9f8295ed0d00e12d0c47316e8b4
#
_entry.id   dc31a9f8295ed0d00e12d0c47316e8b4
#
_cell.length_a   1.000
_cell.length_b   1.000
_cell.length_c   1.000
_cell.angle_alpha   90.00
_cell.angle_beta   90.00
_cell.angle_gamma   90.00
#
_symmetry.space_group_name_H-M   'P 1'
#
loop_
_entity.id
_entity.type
_entity.pdbx_description
1 polymer ?
#
loop_
_entity_poly.entity_id
_entity_poly.type
_entity_poly.pdbx_seq_one_letter_code
_entity_poly.pdbx_strand_id
1 'polypeptide(L)'
;MKTKTKHDPLLSGGLFDKPFMDSRATTQTVSTKEWVLGHLVGPLGLIFVVNTIAALVEKFFTQQTGAMYGVDNVAMIMKMGGVYEVVMTVAKILAMGTGLLNGWLIQHTQCRQGRMRPWYLIFGFISIIIGSLIFLFPGKTLGEAYWYYFFFLLICYHTIGSSYFYLFRDTICSLTSRSPKEKAFIQYIRKMSWTLISGIIIGMLLNMVALPMWLEKDITGYPKLMLILSVIAIPLLLLEYFYTRERITEDVTLEQSKPGEENIPLKQQLKALFSNKYYVILLILTTIGGILDNFKGGNVQYFYIKFLLGGAENPLMYTIYTVITGSMTGIGAFIIYPMAKKFGIKNLTVAGYAIAL
;
A
#
# COMPACT_ATOMS: atom_id res chain seq x y z
N MET A 1 17.68 -0.08 40.99
CA MET A 1 18.26 1.03 40.20
C MET A 1 17.84 0.83 38.75
N LYS A 2 16.89 1.62 38.22
CA LYS A 2 16.51 1.56 36.80
C LYS A 2 17.58 2.33 36.03
N THR A 3 18.46 1.65 35.35
CA THR A 3 19.36 2.24 34.37
C THR A 3 18.51 2.90 33.28
N LYS A 4 18.48 4.23 33.27
CA LYS A 4 17.91 5.02 32.16
C LYS A 4 18.71 4.68 30.92
N THR A 5 18.09 3.94 30.02
CA THR A 5 18.63 3.74 28.66
C THR A 5 18.64 5.08 27.95
N LYS A 6 19.73 5.37 27.27
CA LYS A 6 20.10 6.67 26.66
C LYS A 6 19.14 7.16 25.54
N HIS A 7 18.13 6.41 25.21
CA HIS A 7 17.09 6.75 24.25
C HIS A 7 15.73 6.44 24.83
N ASP A 8 15.00 7.48 25.26
CA ASP A 8 13.61 7.35 25.62
C ASP A 8 12.82 6.91 24.35
N PRO A 9 12.01 5.85 24.42
CA PRO A 9 11.21 5.42 23.30
C PRO A 9 10.19 6.49 22.90
N LEU A 10 9.97 6.70 21.61
CA LEU A 10 9.03 7.69 21.08
C LEU A 10 7.59 7.46 21.53
N LEU A 11 7.22 6.18 21.69
CA LEU A 11 5.93 5.76 22.23
C LEU A 11 6.16 4.78 23.38
N SER A 12 6.11 5.27 24.59
CA SER A 12 6.14 4.46 25.80
C SER A 12 5.14 5.01 26.80
N GLY A 13 4.36 4.15 27.42
CA GLY A 13 3.34 4.53 28.39
C GLY A 13 2.05 5.10 27.77
N GLY A 14 1.17 5.61 28.61
CA GLY A 14 -0.08 6.23 28.21
C GLY A 14 -1.09 5.26 27.58
N LEU A 15 -1.73 5.70 26.50
CA LEU A 15 -2.81 4.94 25.84
C LEU A 15 -2.32 3.60 25.27
N PHE A 16 -1.12 3.56 24.71
CA PHE A 16 -0.56 2.37 24.05
C PHE A 16 -0.12 1.27 25.01
N ASP A 17 0.08 1.60 26.28
CA ASP A 17 0.43 0.62 27.34
C ASP A 17 -0.76 0.17 28.19
N LYS A 18 -1.97 0.66 27.89
CA LYS A 18 -3.18 0.23 28.61
C LYS A 18 -3.54 -1.22 28.30
N PRO A 19 -4.07 -1.99 29.30
CA PRO A 19 -4.37 -3.40 29.13
C PRO A 19 -5.32 -3.72 27.97
N PHE A 20 -6.33 -2.89 27.72
CA PHE A 20 -7.29 -3.13 26.63
C PHE A 20 -6.68 -2.95 25.22
N MET A 21 -5.57 -2.24 25.13
CA MET A 21 -4.78 -2.07 23.92
C MET A 21 -3.61 -3.05 23.89
N ASP A 22 -3.38 -3.81 24.96
CA ASP A 22 -2.33 -4.81 25.03
C ASP A 22 -2.69 -6.00 24.15
N SER A 23 -1.98 -6.12 23.06
CA SER A 23 -2.14 -7.18 22.07
C SER A 23 -0.88 -8.04 21.98
N ARG A 24 -0.18 -8.22 23.08
CA ARG A 24 0.97 -9.11 23.17
C ARG A 24 0.61 -10.52 22.71
N ALA A 25 1.52 -11.11 22.00
CA ALA A 25 1.39 -12.50 21.65
C ALA A 25 1.56 -13.38 22.88
N THR A 26 0.51 -14.11 23.25
CA THR A 26 0.54 -15.07 24.35
C THR A 26 0.95 -16.47 23.88
N THR A 27 0.97 -16.71 22.57
CA THR A 27 1.27 -18.00 21.94
C THR A 27 2.49 -17.88 21.03
N GLN A 28 3.27 -18.96 20.93
CA GLN A 28 4.43 -19.01 20.02
C GLN A 28 4.02 -19.16 18.55
N THR A 29 2.87 -19.77 18.28
CA THR A 29 2.32 -20.02 16.96
C THR A 29 1.16 -19.07 16.65
N VAL A 30 0.95 -18.80 15.38
CA VAL A 30 -0.13 -17.93 14.90
C VAL A 30 -1.46 -18.69 14.96
N SER A 31 -2.45 -18.12 15.65
CA SER A 31 -3.76 -18.76 15.77
C SER A 31 -4.59 -18.56 14.47
N THR A 32 -5.60 -19.43 14.28
CA THR A 32 -6.53 -19.33 13.14
C THR A 32 -7.22 -17.97 13.10
N LYS A 33 -7.60 -17.41 14.26
CA LYS A 33 -8.23 -16.08 14.32
C LYS A 33 -7.28 -14.98 13.86
N GLU A 34 -6.00 -15.05 14.20
CA GLU A 34 -5.00 -14.07 13.80
C GLU A 34 -4.79 -14.08 12.28
N TRP A 35 -4.59 -15.25 11.65
CA TRP A 35 -4.36 -15.25 10.22
C TRP A 35 -5.61 -14.93 9.41
N VAL A 36 -6.81 -15.31 9.86
CA VAL A 36 -8.07 -14.95 9.17
C VAL A 36 -8.41 -13.48 9.38
N LEU A 37 -8.51 -13.02 10.63
CA LEU A 37 -8.99 -11.67 10.93
C LEU A 37 -7.89 -10.62 10.77
N GLY A 38 -6.64 -10.94 11.16
CA GLY A 38 -5.53 -10.00 11.10
C GLY A 38 -4.83 -9.93 9.73
N HIS A 39 -4.72 -11.04 9.01
CA HIS A 39 -3.92 -11.10 7.78
C HIS A 39 -4.70 -11.31 6.49
N LEU A 40 -5.93 -11.86 6.55
CA LEU A 40 -6.78 -12.03 5.37
C LEU A 40 -7.84 -10.92 5.28
N VAL A 41 -8.66 -10.75 6.32
CA VAL A 41 -9.83 -9.85 6.31
C VAL A 41 -9.44 -8.42 6.67
N GLY A 42 -8.64 -8.22 7.74
CA GLY A 42 -8.27 -6.89 8.22
C GLY A 42 -7.60 -6.00 7.15
N PRO A 43 -6.60 -6.50 6.41
CA PRO A 43 -5.92 -5.72 5.37
C PRO A 43 -6.84 -5.19 4.28
N LEU A 44 -7.99 -5.82 4.06
CA LEU A 44 -8.96 -5.39 3.05
C LEU A 44 -9.37 -3.92 3.23
N GLY A 45 -9.45 -3.42 4.46
CA GLY A 45 -9.86 -2.04 4.74
C GLY A 45 -8.97 -1.01 4.08
N LEU A 46 -7.68 -1.00 4.39
CA LEU A 46 -6.73 -0.06 3.77
C LEU A 46 -6.44 -0.38 2.31
N ILE A 47 -6.45 -1.66 1.92
CA ILE A 47 -6.31 -2.05 0.52
C ILE A 47 -7.43 -1.45 -0.32
N PHE A 48 -8.67 -1.46 0.17
CA PHE A 48 -9.79 -0.80 -0.50
C PHE A 48 -9.53 0.67 -0.76
N VAL A 49 -9.16 1.41 0.28
CA VAL A 49 -8.92 2.85 0.19
C VAL A 49 -7.74 3.15 -0.75
N VAL A 50 -6.60 2.50 -0.52
CA VAL A 50 -5.36 2.77 -1.28
C VAL A 50 -5.52 2.43 -2.76
N ASN A 51 -6.12 1.28 -3.09
CA ASN A 51 -6.30 0.89 -4.48
C ASN A 51 -7.39 1.71 -5.19
N THR A 52 -8.45 2.12 -4.47
CA THR A 52 -9.47 3.00 -5.03
C THR A 52 -8.89 4.37 -5.38
N ILE A 53 -8.07 4.94 -4.50
CA ILE A 53 -7.38 6.20 -4.79
C ILE A 53 -6.46 6.03 -6.00
N ALA A 54 -5.64 4.98 -6.02
CA ALA A 54 -4.75 4.70 -7.15
C ALA A 54 -5.51 4.53 -8.49
N ALA A 55 -6.69 3.93 -8.47
CA ALA A 55 -7.50 3.70 -9.67
C ALA A 55 -8.29 4.93 -10.14
N LEU A 56 -8.71 5.78 -9.22
CA LEU A 56 -9.67 6.85 -9.52
C LEU A 56 -9.08 8.26 -9.51
N VAL A 57 -7.97 8.51 -8.82
CA VAL A 57 -7.44 9.87 -8.62
C VAL A 57 -7.15 10.59 -9.92
N GLU A 58 -6.58 9.91 -10.90
CA GLU A 58 -6.27 10.50 -12.20
C GLU A 58 -7.52 10.72 -13.06
N LYS A 59 -8.49 9.80 -13.01
CA LYS A 59 -9.77 9.95 -13.68
C LYS A 59 -10.54 11.12 -13.10
N PHE A 60 -10.57 11.24 -11.79
CA PHE A 60 -11.16 12.39 -11.09
C PHE A 60 -10.47 13.69 -11.48
N PHE A 61 -9.13 13.72 -11.48
CA PHE A 61 -8.35 14.87 -11.93
C PHE A 61 -8.70 15.29 -13.35
N THR A 62 -8.73 14.34 -14.29
CA THR A 62 -9.07 14.62 -15.70
C THR A 62 -10.50 15.15 -15.85
N GLN A 63 -11.45 14.57 -15.12
CA GLN A 63 -12.84 15.01 -15.13
C GLN A 63 -13.01 16.41 -14.51
N GLN A 64 -12.30 16.72 -13.42
CA GLN A 64 -12.27 18.04 -12.82
C GLN A 64 -11.67 19.08 -13.76
N THR A 65 -10.56 18.74 -14.45
CA THR A 65 -9.93 19.62 -15.43
C THR A 65 -10.91 19.94 -16.58
N GLY A 66 -11.58 18.93 -17.12
CA GLY A 66 -12.61 19.11 -18.14
C GLY A 66 -13.80 19.95 -17.65
N ALA A 67 -14.22 19.77 -16.39
CA ALA A 67 -15.31 20.54 -15.79
C ALA A 67 -14.96 22.01 -15.55
N MET A 68 -13.68 22.33 -15.28
CA MET A 68 -13.22 23.70 -15.02
C MET A 68 -12.88 24.47 -16.29
N TYR A 69 -12.23 23.83 -17.26
CA TYR A 69 -11.68 24.50 -18.44
C TYR A 69 -12.39 24.14 -19.74
N GLY A 70 -13.36 23.22 -19.70
CA GLY A 70 -14.06 22.69 -20.88
C GLY A 70 -13.40 21.44 -21.42
N VAL A 71 -14.21 20.46 -21.78
CA VAL A 71 -13.72 19.16 -22.33
C VAL A 71 -13.05 19.30 -23.69
N ASP A 72 -13.37 20.36 -24.45
CA ASP A 72 -12.80 20.64 -25.77
C ASP A 72 -11.45 21.36 -25.68
N ASN A 73 -11.05 21.84 -24.51
CA ASN A 73 -9.78 22.53 -24.31
C ASN A 73 -8.63 21.54 -24.12
N VAL A 74 -8.29 20.80 -25.17
CA VAL A 74 -7.27 19.76 -25.17
C VAL A 74 -5.90 20.32 -24.73
N ALA A 75 -5.54 21.52 -25.12
CA ALA A 75 -4.26 22.14 -24.75
C ALA A 75 -4.14 22.33 -23.23
N MET A 76 -5.22 22.78 -22.58
CA MET A 76 -5.22 22.96 -21.12
C MET A 76 -5.23 21.62 -20.38
N ILE A 77 -5.98 20.64 -20.89
CA ILE A 77 -6.01 19.29 -20.32
C ILE A 77 -4.61 18.64 -20.37
N MET A 78 -3.91 18.77 -21.51
CA MET A 78 -2.53 18.26 -21.64
C MET A 78 -1.55 18.99 -20.72
N LYS A 79 -1.65 20.32 -20.62
CA LYS A 79 -0.82 21.12 -19.72
C LYS A 79 -0.99 20.70 -18.26
N MET A 80 -2.24 20.59 -17.82
CA MET A 80 -2.55 20.16 -16.44
C MET A 80 -2.15 18.72 -16.19
N GLY A 81 -2.30 17.82 -17.16
CA GLY A 81 -1.79 16.45 -17.11
C GLY A 81 -0.28 16.42 -16.89
N GLY A 82 0.49 17.25 -17.59
CA GLY A 82 1.93 17.38 -17.36
C GLY A 82 2.26 17.85 -15.94
N VAL A 83 1.52 18.83 -15.39
CA VAL A 83 1.69 19.27 -13.99
C VAL A 83 1.39 18.14 -13.02
N TYR A 84 0.32 17.37 -13.24
CA TYR A 84 -0.05 16.21 -12.42
C TYR A 84 1.10 15.19 -12.38
N GLU A 85 1.68 14.82 -13.51
CA GLU A 85 2.79 13.84 -13.56
C GLU A 85 4.04 14.34 -12.85
N VAL A 86 4.37 15.64 -12.97
CA VAL A 86 5.48 16.24 -12.21
C VAL A 86 5.21 16.15 -10.72
N VAL A 87 4.01 16.51 -10.25
CA VAL A 87 3.62 16.44 -8.84
C VAL A 87 3.67 15.00 -8.33
N MET A 88 3.17 14.04 -9.11
CA MET A 88 3.23 12.62 -8.76
C MET A 88 4.68 12.12 -8.64
N THR A 89 5.54 12.56 -9.52
CA THR A 89 6.98 12.22 -9.47
C THR A 89 7.63 12.77 -8.20
N VAL A 90 7.39 14.06 -7.90
CA VAL A 90 7.87 14.69 -6.67
C VAL A 90 7.32 13.98 -5.43
N ALA A 91 6.03 13.65 -5.40
CA ALA A 91 5.40 12.93 -4.30
C ALA A 91 6.05 11.55 -4.07
N LYS A 92 6.36 10.80 -5.13
CA LYS A 92 7.04 9.51 -5.05
C LYS A 92 8.47 9.63 -4.54
N ILE A 93 9.22 10.66 -4.97
CA ILE A 93 10.56 10.94 -4.46
C ILE A 93 10.52 11.27 -2.96
N LEU A 94 9.60 12.13 -2.54
CA LEU A 94 9.40 12.46 -1.13
C LEU A 94 8.97 11.23 -0.31
N ALA A 95 8.15 10.34 -0.90
CA ALA A 95 7.76 9.10 -0.26
C ALA A 95 8.94 8.16 0.03
N MET A 96 9.99 8.17 -0.79
CA MET A 96 11.23 7.45 -0.48
C MET A 96 11.90 7.99 0.79
N GLY A 97 11.97 9.31 0.94
CA GLY A 97 12.49 9.96 2.16
C GLY A 97 11.65 9.63 3.39
N THR A 98 10.32 9.68 3.29
CA THR A 98 9.43 9.29 4.40
C THR A 98 9.52 7.80 4.73
N GLY A 99 9.85 6.93 3.79
CA GLY A 99 10.15 5.52 4.03
C GLY A 99 11.33 5.34 5.01
N LEU A 100 12.39 6.13 4.88
CA LEU A 100 13.51 6.14 5.82
C LEU A 100 13.10 6.66 7.20
N LEU A 101 12.29 7.73 7.24
CA LEU A 101 11.73 8.25 8.50
C LEU A 101 10.85 7.22 9.21
N ASN A 102 10.01 6.51 8.46
CA ASN A 102 9.17 5.45 9.01
C ASN A 102 10.02 4.31 9.60
N GLY A 103 11.12 3.93 8.93
CA GLY A 103 12.08 2.96 9.47
C GLY A 103 12.70 3.44 10.78
N TRP A 104 13.09 4.70 10.85
CA TRP A 104 13.62 5.31 12.07
C TRP A 104 12.58 5.35 13.20
N LEU A 105 11.33 5.73 12.90
CA LEU A 105 10.21 5.70 13.86
C LEU A 105 10.01 4.31 14.47
N ILE A 106 10.00 3.28 13.62
CA ILE A 106 9.84 1.88 14.07
C ILE A 106 10.98 1.46 14.99
N GLN A 107 12.23 1.80 14.65
CA GLN A 107 13.39 1.45 15.46
C GLN A 107 13.36 2.09 16.85
N HIS A 108 12.84 3.32 16.97
CA HIS A 108 12.77 4.07 18.22
C HIS A 108 11.46 3.85 19.00
N THR A 109 10.59 2.98 18.53
CA THR A 109 9.32 2.68 19.20
C THR A 109 9.46 1.43 20.07
N GLN A 110 9.12 1.55 21.36
CA GLN A 110 9.10 0.45 22.30
C GLN A 110 7.81 0.56 23.13
N CYS A 111 6.78 -0.16 22.72
CA CYS A 111 5.54 -0.22 23.49
C CYS A 111 5.02 -1.66 23.54
N ARG A 112 4.09 -1.93 24.48
CA ARG A 112 3.51 -3.26 24.67
C ARG A 112 2.79 -3.83 23.46
N GLN A 113 2.39 -2.97 22.54
CA GLN A 113 1.66 -3.38 21.35
C GLN A 113 2.55 -3.80 20.17
N GLY A 114 3.85 -3.60 20.29
CA GLY A 114 4.83 -3.82 19.23
C GLY A 114 5.41 -2.51 18.70
N ARG A 115 6.25 -2.59 17.67
CA ARG A 115 6.95 -1.45 17.09
C ARG A 115 6.21 -0.84 15.90
N MET A 116 5.54 -1.67 15.10
CA MET A 116 4.89 -1.24 13.86
C MET A 116 3.41 -0.94 14.02
N ARG A 117 2.72 -1.70 14.87
CA ARG A 117 1.26 -1.65 15.00
C ARG A 117 0.69 -0.31 15.44
N PRO A 118 1.28 0.41 16.43
CA PRO A 118 0.77 1.73 16.82
C PRO A 118 0.79 2.72 15.67
N TRP A 119 1.88 2.74 14.91
CA TRP A 119 2.03 3.61 13.74
C TRP A 119 1.09 3.21 12.60
N TYR A 120 0.83 1.91 12.42
CA TYR A 120 -0.14 1.42 11.45
C TYR A 120 -1.54 1.98 11.72
N LEU A 121 -1.94 2.02 12.98
CA LEU A 121 -3.22 2.59 13.37
C LEU A 121 -3.28 4.10 13.05
N ILE A 122 -2.26 4.85 13.46
CA ILE A 122 -2.18 6.30 13.26
C ILE A 122 -2.17 6.63 11.76
N PHE A 123 -1.23 6.07 11.01
CA PHE A 123 -1.09 6.34 9.58
C PHE A 123 -2.23 5.76 8.75
N GLY A 124 -2.87 4.69 9.21
CA GLY A 124 -4.08 4.14 8.61
C GLY A 124 -5.25 5.12 8.65
N PHE A 125 -5.52 5.72 9.81
CA PHE A 125 -6.53 6.78 9.92
C PHE A 125 -6.17 8.00 9.09
N ILE A 126 -4.91 8.44 9.12
CA ILE A 126 -4.44 9.58 8.30
C ILE A 126 -4.64 9.27 6.82
N SER A 127 -4.33 8.06 6.36
CA SER A 127 -4.52 7.63 4.97
C SER A 127 -5.98 7.68 4.54
N ILE A 128 -6.90 7.21 5.38
CA ILE A 128 -8.35 7.25 5.13
C ILE A 128 -8.83 8.70 5.05
N ILE A 129 -8.42 9.55 5.99
CA ILE A 129 -8.85 10.96 6.05
C ILE A 129 -8.33 11.73 4.83
N ILE A 130 -7.02 11.68 4.55
CA ILE A 130 -6.42 12.41 3.42
C ILE A 130 -7.00 11.87 2.10
N GLY A 131 -7.12 10.54 1.96
CA GLY A 131 -7.72 9.92 0.79
C GLY A 131 -9.16 10.36 0.52
N SER A 132 -9.96 10.54 1.57
CA SER A 132 -11.33 11.07 1.45
C SER A 132 -11.33 12.55 1.08
N LEU A 133 -10.42 13.34 1.66
CA LEU A 133 -10.32 14.77 1.40
C LEU A 133 -9.91 15.09 -0.05
N ILE A 134 -9.13 14.24 -0.70
CA ILE A 134 -8.74 14.41 -2.11
C ILE A 134 -9.97 14.56 -3.02
N PHE A 135 -11.04 13.83 -2.74
CA PHE A 135 -12.27 13.83 -3.54
C PHE A 135 -13.36 14.75 -3.02
N LEU A 136 -13.18 15.36 -1.83
CA LEU A 136 -14.29 16.02 -1.11
C LEU A 136 -14.82 17.28 -1.81
N PHE A 137 -13.94 18.14 -2.32
CA PHE A 137 -14.33 19.40 -2.90
C PHE A 137 -14.26 19.40 -4.42
N PRO A 138 -15.35 19.71 -5.14
CA PRO A 138 -15.30 19.89 -6.58
C PRO A 138 -14.60 21.20 -6.95
N GLY A 139 -13.81 21.16 -8.02
CA GLY A 139 -13.01 22.31 -8.48
C GLY A 139 -13.82 23.56 -8.77
N LYS A 140 -15.07 23.43 -9.22
CA LYS A 140 -15.98 24.56 -9.45
C LYS A 140 -16.24 25.42 -8.21
N THR A 141 -16.15 24.83 -7.02
CA THR A 141 -16.40 25.53 -5.75
C THR A 141 -15.20 26.38 -5.31
N LEU A 142 -13.99 25.90 -5.56
CA LEU A 142 -12.74 26.54 -5.12
C LEU A 142 -12.03 27.33 -6.22
N GLY A 143 -12.48 27.21 -7.47
CA GLY A 143 -11.80 27.84 -8.60
C GLY A 143 -10.34 27.39 -8.74
N GLU A 144 -9.44 28.31 -9.10
CA GLU A 144 -8.01 27.97 -9.27
C GLU A 144 -7.31 27.52 -7.98
N ALA A 145 -7.79 27.93 -6.81
CA ALA A 145 -7.27 27.48 -5.53
C ALA A 145 -7.43 25.97 -5.31
N TYR A 146 -8.36 25.35 -6.04
CA TYR A 146 -8.55 23.90 -6.02
C TYR A 146 -7.28 23.11 -6.35
N TRP A 147 -6.47 23.56 -7.29
CA TRP A 147 -5.27 22.84 -7.72
C TRP A 147 -4.21 22.80 -6.62
N TYR A 148 -4.02 23.89 -5.87
CA TYR A 148 -3.12 23.92 -4.72
C TYR A 148 -3.60 22.95 -3.64
N TYR A 149 -4.90 22.96 -3.34
CA TYR A 149 -5.52 22.02 -2.40
C TYR A 149 -5.33 20.55 -2.84
N PHE A 150 -5.68 20.24 -4.09
CA PHE A 150 -5.63 18.91 -4.65
C PHE A 150 -4.18 18.35 -4.65
N PHE A 151 -3.24 19.10 -5.18
CA PHE A 151 -1.83 18.68 -5.26
C PHE A 151 -1.17 18.60 -3.89
N PHE A 152 -1.49 19.48 -2.97
CA PHE A 152 -1.02 19.40 -1.59
C PHE A 152 -1.49 18.10 -0.93
N LEU A 153 -2.78 17.78 -1.00
CA LEU A 153 -3.32 16.54 -0.45
C LEU A 153 -2.74 15.29 -1.13
N LEU A 154 -2.51 15.35 -2.43
CA LEU A 154 -1.91 14.25 -3.17
C LEU A 154 -0.48 13.96 -2.70
N ILE A 155 0.33 14.99 -2.49
CA ILE A 155 1.67 14.86 -1.92
C ILE A 155 1.58 14.31 -0.49
N CYS A 156 0.74 14.87 0.37
CA CYS A 156 0.53 14.38 1.73
C CYS A 156 0.07 12.92 1.76
N TYR A 157 -0.81 12.53 0.85
CA TYR A 157 -1.27 11.15 0.74
C TYR A 157 -0.13 10.18 0.41
N HIS A 158 0.69 10.50 -0.58
CA HIS A 158 1.79 9.62 -0.98
C HIS A 158 2.93 9.59 0.03
N THR A 159 3.22 10.71 0.70
CA THR A 159 4.32 10.82 1.65
C THR A 159 3.95 10.26 3.03
N ILE A 160 2.79 10.61 3.56
CA ILE A 160 2.37 10.25 4.92
C ILE A 160 1.35 9.11 4.90
N GLY A 161 0.31 9.23 4.07
CA GLY A 161 -0.81 8.29 4.08
C GLY A 161 -0.43 6.90 3.62
N SER A 162 -0.03 6.73 2.38
CA SER A 162 0.21 5.41 1.77
C SER A 162 1.60 4.85 2.05
N SER A 163 2.60 5.68 2.35
CA SER A 163 3.99 5.25 2.55
C SER A 163 4.11 4.21 3.67
N TYR A 164 3.51 4.48 4.83
CA TYR A 164 3.54 3.56 5.96
C TYR A 164 2.74 2.28 5.71
N PHE A 165 1.63 2.37 5.00
CA PHE A 165 0.82 1.21 4.62
C PHE A 165 1.63 0.17 3.83
N TYR A 166 2.38 0.60 2.82
CA TYR A 166 3.23 -0.30 2.03
C TYR A 166 4.35 -0.91 2.87
N LEU A 167 5.00 -0.11 3.72
CA LEU A 167 6.03 -0.60 4.63
C LEU A 167 5.48 -1.65 5.59
N PHE A 168 4.34 -1.37 6.23
CA PHE A 168 3.68 -2.30 7.15
C PHE A 168 3.27 -3.59 6.45
N ARG A 169 2.63 -3.47 5.29
CA ARG A 169 2.19 -4.63 4.50
C ARG A 169 3.32 -5.61 4.24
N ASP A 170 4.49 -5.11 3.88
CA ASP A 170 5.59 -5.95 3.41
C ASP A 170 6.44 -6.50 4.58
N THR A 171 6.48 -5.80 5.71
CA THR A 171 7.37 -6.13 6.83
C THR A 171 6.70 -6.83 8.01
N ILE A 172 5.41 -6.62 8.26
CA ILE A 172 4.73 -7.17 9.44
C ILE A 172 4.80 -8.69 9.52
N CYS A 173 4.75 -9.39 8.39
CA CYS A 173 4.85 -10.85 8.35
C CYS A 173 6.17 -11.37 8.93
N SER A 174 7.25 -10.59 8.79
CA SER A 174 8.56 -10.94 9.34
C SER A 174 8.58 -10.90 10.87
N LEU A 175 7.74 -10.06 11.49
CA LEU A 175 7.64 -9.87 12.93
C LEU A 175 6.57 -10.76 13.59
N THR A 176 5.64 -11.32 12.80
CA THR A 176 4.49 -12.06 13.33
C THR A 176 4.84 -13.45 13.84
N SER A 177 5.78 -14.16 13.23
CA SER A 177 6.17 -15.52 13.63
C SER A 177 7.68 -15.72 13.58
N ARG A 178 8.19 -16.63 14.41
CA ARG A 178 9.58 -17.09 14.35
C ARG A 178 9.80 -18.18 13.29
N SER A 179 8.75 -18.93 12.97
CA SER A 179 8.82 -20.04 12.00
C SER A 179 8.86 -19.52 10.56
N PRO A 180 9.89 -19.88 9.75
CA PRO A 180 9.93 -19.52 8.33
C PRO A 180 8.72 -20.03 7.53
N LYS A 181 8.18 -21.20 7.90
CA LYS A 181 7.00 -21.78 7.26
C LYS A 181 5.74 -20.95 7.52
N GLU A 182 5.53 -20.52 8.77
CA GLU A 182 4.40 -19.65 9.12
C GLU A 182 4.54 -18.27 8.47
N LYS A 183 5.74 -17.69 8.44
CA LYS A 183 6.00 -16.42 7.74
C LYS A 183 5.58 -16.50 6.27
N ALA A 184 6.02 -17.55 5.57
CA ALA A 184 5.68 -17.76 4.17
C ALA A 184 4.17 -17.96 3.97
N PHE A 185 3.49 -18.68 4.86
CA PHE A 185 2.04 -18.85 4.83
C PHE A 185 1.29 -17.53 5.04
N ILE A 186 1.69 -16.72 6.03
CA ILE A 186 1.05 -15.42 6.31
C ILE A 186 1.27 -14.46 5.16
N GLN A 187 2.48 -14.41 4.57
CA GLN A 187 2.73 -13.60 3.37
C GLN A 187 1.84 -14.02 2.20
N TYR A 188 1.66 -15.32 2.01
CA TYR A 188 0.75 -15.85 0.99
C TYR A 188 -0.70 -15.40 1.24
N ILE A 189 -1.21 -15.53 2.47
CA ILE A 189 -2.56 -15.08 2.83
C ILE A 189 -2.75 -13.57 2.58
N ARG A 190 -1.79 -12.74 2.98
CA ARG A 190 -1.82 -11.29 2.72
C ARG A 190 -1.78 -10.97 1.22
N LYS A 191 -0.99 -11.72 0.45
CA LYS A 191 -0.96 -11.56 -1.01
C LYS A 191 -2.30 -11.94 -1.65
N MET A 192 -2.96 -12.98 -1.16
CA MET A 192 -4.32 -13.33 -1.58
C MET A 192 -5.31 -12.21 -1.27
N SER A 193 -5.28 -11.65 -0.07
CA SER A 193 -6.10 -10.49 0.30
C SER A 193 -5.90 -9.33 -0.69
N TRP A 194 -4.66 -8.99 -1.01
CA TRP A 194 -4.35 -7.97 -2.01
C TRP A 194 -4.92 -8.30 -3.40
N THR A 195 -4.71 -9.52 -3.88
CA THR A 195 -5.14 -9.95 -5.22
C THR A 195 -6.66 -9.97 -5.36
N LEU A 196 -7.39 -10.46 -4.35
CA LEU A 196 -8.85 -10.48 -4.34
C LEU A 196 -9.43 -9.06 -4.45
N ILE A 197 -8.88 -8.12 -3.70
CA ILE A 197 -9.40 -6.75 -3.73
C ILE A 197 -8.99 -6.01 -4.99
N SER A 198 -7.70 -5.97 -5.32
CA SER A 198 -7.23 -5.18 -6.45
C SER A 198 -7.68 -5.75 -7.79
N GLY A 199 -7.70 -7.08 -7.93
CA GLY A 199 -8.10 -7.72 -9.18
C GLY A 199 -9.62 -7.80 -9.37
N ILE A 200 -10.33 -8.35 -8.40
CA ILE A 200 -11.76 -8.63 -8.55
C ILE A 200 -12.61 -7.43 -8.19
N ILE A 201 -12.43 -6.88 -6.99
CA ILE A 201 -13.36 -5.86 -6.50
C ILE A 201 -13.09 -4.51 -7.15
N ILE A 202 -11.85 -4.05 -7.17
CA ILE A 202 -11.50 -2.75 -7.76
C ILE A 202 -11.50 -2.84 -9.28
N GLY A 203 -10.90 -3.87 -9.86
CA GLY A 203 -10.90 -4.05 -11.30
C GLY A 203 -12.31 -4.17 -11.87
N MET A 204 -13.16 -5.02 -11.30
CA MET A 204 -14.53 -5.23 -11.80
C MET A 204 -15.52 -4.18 -11.30
N LEU A 205 -15.70 -4.04 -9.98
CA LEU A 205 -16.76 -3.18 -9.45
C LEU A 205 -16.52 -1.70 -9.74
N LEU A 206 -15.30 -1.20 -9.55
CA LEU A 206 -15.03 0.21 -9.81
C LEU A 206 -15.01 0.55 -11.28
N ASN A 207 -14.27 -0.19 -12.09
CA ASN A 207 -14.09 0.18 -13.49
C ASN A 207 -15.28 -0.20 -14.38
N MET A 208 -16.04 -1.26 -14.04
CA MET A 208 -17.15 -1.72 -14.87
C MET A 208 -18.49 -1.16 -14.42
N VAL A 209 -18.68 -0.98 -13.14
CA VAL A 209 -20.00 -0.60 -12.58
C VAL A 209 -19.98 0.84 -12.11
N ALA A 210 -19.11 1.16 -11.12
CA ALA A 210 -19.16 2.47 -10.49
C ALA A 210 -18.75 3.60 -11.46
N LEU A 211 -17.69 3.39 -12.26
CA LEU A 211 -17.19 4.42 -13.15
C LEU A 211 -18.20 4.76 -14.27
N PRO A 212 -18.64 3.85 -15.16
CA PRO A 212 -19.51 4.19 -16.27
C PRO A 212 -20.95 4.48 -15.85
N MET A 213 -21.45 3.84 -14.78
CA MET A 213 -22.84 4.02 -14.38
C MET A 213 -23.08 5.25 -13.49
N TRP A 214 -22.07 5.67 -12.76
CA TRP A 214 -22.21 6.72 -11.74
C TRP A 214 -21.15 7.80 -11.81
N LEU A 215 -19.85 7.47 -11.69
CA LEU A 215 -18.78 8.44 -11.49
C LEU A 215 -18.52 9.32 -12.75
N GLU A 216 -18.63 8.76 -13.94
CA GLU A 216 -18.47 9.53 -15.20
C GLU A 216 -19.63 10.49 -15.44
N LYS A 217 -20.82 10.21 -14.91
CA LYS A 217 -22.02 11.04 -15.07
C LYS A 217 -22.13 12.12 -13.99
N ASP A 218 -21.67 11.85 -12.78
CA ASP A 218 -21.77 12.75 -11.64
C ASP A 218 -20.47 12.77 -10.85
N ILE A 219 -19.75 13.87 -10.95
CA ILE A 219 -18.49 14.10 -10.24
C ILE A 219 -18.67 14.06 -8.72
N THR A 220 -19.89 14.33 -8.21
CA THR A 220 -20.21 14.22 -6.78
C THR A 220 -20.28 12.78 -6.29
N GLY A 221 -20.24 11.82 -7.20
CA GLY A 221 -20.16 10.40 -6.89
C GLY A 221 -18.86 10.00 -6.20
N TYR A 222 -17.74 10.64 -6.55
CA TYR A 222 -16.42 10.32 -5.98
C TYR A 222 -16.34 10.51 -4.46
N PRO A 223 -16.73 11.68 -3.90
CA PRO A 223 -16.73 11.84 -2.45
C PRO A 223 -17.69 10.89 -1.74
N LYS A 224 -18.87 10.61 -2.32
CA LYS A 224 -19.84 9.65 -1.76
C LYS A 224 -19.25 8.25 -1.71
N LEU A 225 -18.61 7.79 -2.80
CA LEU A 225 -17.95 6.49 -2.85
C LEU A 225 -16.82 6.40 -1.82
N MET A 226 -15.97 7.42 -1.73
CA MET A 226 -14.87 7.44 -0.76
C MET A 226 -15.36 7.45 0.68
N LEU A 227 -16.46 8.14 0.97
CA LEU A 227 -17.07 8.11 2.30
C LEU A 227 -17.55 6.70 2.67
N ILE A 228 -18.26 6.02 1.77
CA ILE A 228 -18.73 4.64 1.97
C ILE A 228 -17.53 3.72 2.24
N LEU A 229 -16.51 3.80 1.40
CA LEU A 229 -15.30 2.97 1.56
C LEU A 229 -14.56 3.27 2.87
N SER A 230 -14.51 4.53 3.29
CA SER A 230 -13.88 4.94 4.55
C SER A 230 -14.61 4.38 5.76
N VAL A 231 -15.96 4.40 5.74
CA VAL A 231 -16.78 3.80 6.80
C VAL A 231 -16.55 2.28 6.90
N ILE A 232 -16.37 1.59 5.77
CA ILE A 232 -16.05 0.16 5.74
C ILE A 232 -14.60 -0.09 6.17
N ALA A 233 -13.68 0.79 5.77
CA ALA A 233 -12.25 0.61 6.03
C ALA A 233 -11.89 0.75 7.52
N ILE A 234 -12.56 1.63 8.26
CA ILE A 234 -12.27 1.86 9.68
C ILE A 234 -12.39 0.60 10.54
N PRO A 235 -13.52 -0.14 10.55
CA PRO A 235 -13.62 -1.36 11.34
C PRO A 235 -12.63 -2.44 10.87
N LEU A 236 -12.34 -2.53 9.58
CA LEU A 236 -11.36 -3.49 9.05
C LEU A 236 -9.92 -3.12 9.46
N LEU A 237 -9.57 -1.83 9.46
CA LEU A 237 -8.30 -1.32 9.99
C LEU A 237 -8.12 -1.69 11.47
N LEU A 238 -9.17 -1.48 12.27
CA LEU A 238 -9.16 -1.86 13.69
C LEU A 238 -9.03 -3.38 13.86
N LEU A 239 -9.72 -4.15 13.03
CA LEU A 239 -9.63 -5.60 13.04
C LEU A 239 -8.21 -6.08 12.73
N GLU A 240 -7.55 -5.53 11.72
CA GLU A 240 -6.14 -5.81 11.42
C GLU A 240 -5.24 -5.44 12.59
N TYR A 241 -5.41 -4.25 13.15
CA TYR A 241 -4.64 -3.81 14.28
C TYR A 241 -4.75 -4.74 15.49
N PHE A 242 -5.96 -5.15 15.87
CA PHE A 242 -6.16 -6.01 17.05
C PHE A 242 -5.69 -7.46 16.85
N TYR A 243 -5.84 -8.01 15.65
CA TYR A 243 -5.51 -9.40 15.38
C TYR A 243 -4.12 -9.63 14.78
N THR A 244 -3.42 -8.58 14.34
CA THR A 244 -2.02 -8.70 13.93
C THR A 244 -1.11 -8.55 15.15
N ARG A 245 -0.26 -9.52 15.45
CA ARG A 245 0.60 -9.52 16.65
C ARG A 245 2.05 -9.70 16.29
N GLU A 246 2.91 -8.94 16.97
CA GLU A 246 4.36 -8.99 16.79
C GLU A 246 4.96 -9.89 17.86
N ARG A 247 5.61 -11.01 17.46
CA ARG A 247 6.24 -11.98 18.38
C ARG A 247 7.75 -11.80 18.49
N ILE A 248 8.37 -11.21 17.46
CA ILE A 248 9.83 -11.07 17.39
C ILE A 248 10.31 -9.79 18.06
N THR A 249 9.44 -8.83 18.27
CA THR A 249 9.78 -7.50 18.81
C THR A 249 10.41 -7.57 20.20
N GLU A 250 9.98 -8.51 21.03
CA GLU A 250 10.53 -8.68 22.39
C GLU A 250 12.00 -9.13 22.37
N ASP A 251 12.37 -10.05 21.48
CA ASP A 251 13.74 -10.54 21.35
C ASP A 251 14.68 -9.43 20.88
N VAL A 252 14.27 -8.67 19.87
CA VAL A 252 15.04 -7.53 19.36
C VAL A 252 15.23 -6.46 20.43
N THR A 253 14.25 -6.26 21.29
CA THR A 253 14.33 -5.31 22.41
C THR A 253 15.33 -5.78 23.48
N LEU A 254 15.34 -7.07 23.79
CA LEU A 254 16.27 -7.67 24.73
C LEU A 254 17.72 -7.67 24.18
N GLU A 255 17.90 -7.94 22.89
CA GLU A 255 19.22 -7.88 22.24
C GLU A 255 19.77 -6.46 22.16
N GLN A 256 18.95 -5.44 21.87
CA GLN A 256 19.35 -4.04 21.88
C GLN A 256 19.65 -3.49 23.28
N SER A 257 19.23 -4.18 24.33
CA SER A 257 19.52 -3.81 25.72
C SER A 257 20.86 -4.38 26.23
N LYS A 258 21.61 -5.14 25.41
CA LYS A 258 22.95 -5.60 25.79
C LYS A 258 23.91 -4.42 25.81
N PRO A 259 24.60 -4.17 26.92
CA PRO A 259 25.58 -3.10 26.98
C PRO A 259 26.76 -3.46 26.06
N GLY A 260 26.97 -2.71 24.99
CA GLY A 260 28.08 -2.87 24.07
C GLY A 260 27.73 -2.88 22.59
N GLU A 261 26.47 -2.95 22.18
CA GLU A 261 26.12 -2.76 20.77
C GLU A 261 26.08 -1.27 20.44
N GLU A 262 27.15 -0.80 19.79
CA GLU A 262 27.20 0.53 19.19
C GLU A 262 26.12 0.67 18.14
N ASN A 263 25.39 1.79 18.16
CA ASN A 263 24.47 2.16 17.09
C ASN A 263 25.26 2.28 15.79
N ILE A 264 25.19 1.27 14.94
CA ILE A 264 25.87 1.26 13.65
C ILE A 264 25.35 2.43 12.82
N PRO A 265 26.21 3.41 12.45
CA PRO A 265 25.77 4.57 11.70
C PRO A 265 25.19 4.16 10.34
N LEU A 266 24.15 4.87 9.88
CA LEU A 266 23.42 4.59 8.65
C LEU A 266 24.35 4.36 7.44
N LYS A 267 25.45 5.13 7.37
CA LYS A 267 26.47 4.99 6.32
C LYS A 267 27.11 3.59 6.30
N GLN A 268 27.37 3.00 7.46
CA GLN A 268 27.96 1.66 7.54
C GLN A 268 26.92 0.58 7.20
N GLN A 269 25.65 0.77 7.62
CA GLN A 269 24.54 -0.11 7.25
C GLN A 269 24.34 -0.12 5.73
N LEU A 270 24.32 1.05 5.08
CA LEU A 270 24.21 1.18 3.62
C LEU A 270 25.42 0.54 2.92
N LYS A 271 26.64 0.78 3.43
CA LYS A 271 27.85 0.16 2.87
C LYS A 271 27.79 -1.36 2.92
N ALA A 272 27.36 -1.93 4.05
CA ALA A 272 27.19 -3.38 4.20
C ALA A 272 26.13 -3.94 3.24
N LEU A 273 25.01 -3.22 3.07
CA LEU A 273 23.93 -3.59 2.18
C LEU A 273 24.39 -3.64 0.72
N PHE A 274 25.03 -2.56 0.23
CA PHE A 274 25.54 -2.47 -1.14
C PHE A 274 26.79 -3.32 -1.40
N SER A 275 27.50 -3.76 -0.37
CA SER A 275 28.59 -4.74 -0.50
C SER A 275 28.08 -6.16 -0.78
N ASN A 276 26.80 -6.44 -0.52
CA ASN A 276 26.21 -7.73 -0.80
C ASN A 276 25.77 -7.80 -2.28
N LYS A 277 26.55 -8.49 -3.11
CA LYS A 277 26.28 -8.64 -4.56
C LYS A 277 24.89 -9.22 -4.87
N TYR A 278 24.39 -10.13 -4.05
CA TYR A 278 23.06 -10.72 -4.26
C TYR A 278 21.95 -9.72 -4.01
N TYR A 279 22.13 -8.86 -3.01
CA TYR A 279 21.19 -7.78 -2.75
C TYR A 279 21.15 -6.77 -3.90
N VAL A 280 22.34 -6.38 -4.43
CA VAL A 280 22.42 -5.44 -5.56
C VAL A 280 21.76 -6.02 -6.83
N ILE A 281 22.01 -7.31 -7.13
CA ILE A 281 21.36 -7.98 -8.26
C ILE A 281 19.83 -7.98 -8.06
N LEU A 282 19.35 -8.34 -6.87
CA LEU A 282 17.91 -8.34 -6.57
C LEU A 282 17.32 -6.93 -6.69
N LEU A 283 18.02 -5.91 -6.20
CA LEU A 283 17.60 -4.52 -6.30
C LEU A 283 17.45 -4.08 -7.76
N ILE A 284 18.41 -4.40 -8.62
CA ILE A 284 18.36 -4.09 -10.06
C ILE A 284 17.17 -4.81 -10.71
N LEU A 285 17.02 -6.11 -10.47
CA LEU A 285 15.91 -6.89 -11.04
C LEU A 285 14.53 -6.38 -10.59
N THR A 286 14.37 -6.06 -9.32
CA THR A 286 13.10 -5.51 -8.81
C THR A 286 12.83 -4.11 -9.35
N THR A 287 13.86 -3.29 -9.56
CA THR A 287 13.72 -1.96 -10.16
C THR A 287 13.29 -2.06 -11.62
N ILE A 288 13.94 -2.92 -12.41
CA ILE A 288 13.55 -3.17 -13.81
C ILE A 288 12.13 -3.73 -13.87
N GLY A 289 11.80 -4.72 -13.03
CA GLY A 289 10.45 -5.27 -12.93
C GLY A 289 9.41 -4.20 -12.60
N GLY A 290 9.69 -3.33 -11.65
CA GLY A 290 8.80 -2.22 -11.29
C GLY A 290 8.60 -1.21 -12.42
N ILE A 291 9.64 -0.92 -13.20
CA ILE A 291 9.52 -0.07 -14.40
C ILE A 291 8.60 -0.74 -15.43
N LEU A 292 8.82 -2.01 -15.71
CA LEU A 292 8.00 -2.78 -16.67
C LEU A 292 6.53 -2.88 -16.21
N ASP A 293 6.29 -3.07 -14.93
CA ASP A 293 4.93 -3.10 -14.37
C ASP A 293 4.21 -1.76 -14.49
N ASN A 294 4.93 -0.64 -14.34
CA ASN A 294 4.36 0.68 -14.58
C ASN A 294 4.02 0.90 -16.07
N PHE A 295 4.82 0.38 -17.01
CA PHE A 295 4.48 0.43 -18.43
C PHE A 295 3.28 -0.45 -18.80
N LYS A 296 3.12 -1.61 -18.16
CA LYS A 296 2.00 -2.52 -18.39
C LYS A 296 0.70 -2.08 -17.71
N GLY A 297 0.81 -1.34 -16.61
CA GLY A 297 -0.31 -0.97 -15.76
C GLY A 297 -0.83 0.44 -16.00
N GLY A 298 -1.87 0.78 -15.30
CA GLY A 298 -2.39 2.14 -15.23
C GLY A 298 -2.98 2.66 -16.55
N ASN A 299 -2.61 3.89 -16.90
CA ASN A 299 -3.19 4.62 -18.02
C ASN A 299 -2.82 4.06 -19.38
N VAL A 300 -1.59 3.56 -19.55
CA VAL A 300 -1.17 2.95 -20.81
C VAL A 300 -2.10 1.78 -21.16
N GLN A 301 -2.40 0.94 -20.18
CA GLN A 301 -3.36 -0.16 -20.35
C GLN A 301 -4.77 0.34 -20.69
N TYR A 302 -5.24 1.37 -19.98
CA TYR A 302 -6.55 1.96 -20.22
C TYR A 302 -6.65 2.53 -21.63
N PHE A 303 -5.67 3.32 -22.08
CA PHE A 303 -5.65 3.91 -23.41
C PHE A 303 -5.48 2.87 -24.52
N TYR A 304 -4.64 1.84 -24.29
CA TYR A 304 -4.49 0.71 -25.20
C TYR A 304 -5.83 0.01 -25.46
N ILE A 305 -6.56 -0.31 -24.39
CA ILE A 305 -7.86 -0.97 -24.53
C ILE A 305 -8.87 -0.04 -25.18
N LYS A 306 -8.91 1.22 -24.76
CA LYS A 306 -9.89 2.19 -25.26
C LYS A 306 -9.71 2.48 -26.74
N PHE A 307 -8.47 2.72 -27.20
CA PHE A 307 -8.21 3.19 -28.55
C PHE A 307 -7.77 2.11 -29.54
N LEU A 308 -7.07 1.08 -29.07
CA LEU A 308 -6.53 0.05 -29.95
C LEU A 308 -7.37 -1.23 -29.97
N LEU A 309 -8.05 -1.59 -28.87
CA LEU A 309 -8.92 -2.76 -28.81
C LEU A 309 -10.41 -2.43 -28.95
N GLY A 310 -10.77 -1.20 -29.37
CA GLY A 310 -12.16 -0.83 -29.58
C GLY A 310 -12.98 -0.66 -28.29
N GLY A 311 -12.33 -0.49 -27.13
CA GLY A 311 -13.00 -0.30 -25.86
C GLY A 311 -13.77 1.02 -25.74
N ALA A 312 -13.52 2.00 -26.63
CA ALA A 312 -14.30 3.23 -26.73
C ALA A 312 -15.72 2.95 -27.24
N GLU A 313 -15.86 2.00 -28.16
CA GLU A 313 -17.14 1.60 -28.76
C GLU A 313 -17.82 0.48 -27.98
N ASN A 314 -17.01 -0.37 -27.32
CA ASN A 314 -17.51 -1.52 -26.57
C ASN A 314 -16.85 -1.63 -25.18
N PRO A 315 -17.50 -1.10 -24.13
CA PRO A 315 -17.01 -1.17 -22.74
C PRO A 315 -16.76 -2.61 -22.23
N LEU A 316 -17.36 -3.61 -22.87
CA LEU A 316 -17.20 -5.01 -22.52
C LEU A 316 -15.78 -5.51 -22.80
N MET A 317 -15.08 -4.92 -23.77
CA MET A 317 -13.67 -5.26 -24.07
C MET A 317 -12.74 -4.91 -22.92
N TYR A 318 -12.95 -3.79 -22.25
CA TYR A 318 -12.18 -3.42 -21.05
C TYR A 318 -12.37 -4.45 -19.94
N THR A 319 -13.61 -4.88 -19.77
CA THR A 319 -14.01 -5.92 -18.84
C THR A 319 -13.30 -7.24 -19.10
N ILE A 320 -13.42 -7.75 -20.31
CA ILE A 320 -12.84 -9.04 -20.71
C ILE A 320 -11.32 -9.01 -20.46
N TYR A 321 -10.65 -7.95 -20.89
CA TYR A 321 -9.22 -7.79 -20.68
C TYR A 321 -8.85 -7.79 -19.18
N THR A 322 -9.56 -6.99 -18.36
CA THR A 322 -9.29 -6.87 -16.92
C THR A 322 -9.57 -8.19 -16.19
N VAL A 323 -10.64 -8.90 -16.56
CA VAL A 323 -10.96 -10.20 -15.98
C VAL A 323 -9.92 -11.24 -16.34
N ILE A 324 -9.47 -11.29 -17.59
CA ILE A 324 -8.44 -12.25 -18.02
C ILE A 324 -7.12 -11.95 -17.29
N THR A 325 -6.63 -10.73 -17.33
CA THR A 325 -5.36 -10.37 -16.68
C THR A 325 -5.42 -10.50 -15.16
N GLY A 326 -6.52 -10.09 -14.54
CA GLY A 326 -6.74 -10.23 -13.09
C GLY A 326 -6.89 -11.69 -12.65
N SER A 327 -7.60 -12.53 -13.42
CA SER A 327 -7.75 -13.94 -13.11
C SER A 327 -6.44 -14.70 -13.22
N MET A 328 -5.60 -14.39 -14.22
CA MET A 328 -4.26 -14.99 -14.34
C MET A 328 -3.37 -14.66 -13.15
N THR A 329 -3.42 -13.43 -12.66
CA THR A 329 -2.71 -13.02 -11.43
C THR A 329 -3.26 -13.76 -10.20
N GLY A 330 -4.58 -13.92 -10.10
CA GLY A 330 -5.23 -14.67 -9.04
C GLY A 330 -4.87 -16.14 -9.04
N ILE A 331 -5.00 -16.80 -10.19
CA ILE A 331 -4.62 -18.22 -10.37
C ILE A 331 -3.14 -18.41 -10.06
N GLY A 332 -2.27 -17.52 -10.54
CA GLY A 332 -0.84 -17.52 -10.24
C GLY A 332 -0.58 -17.48 -8.73
N ALA A 333 -1.27 -16.64 -7.98
CA ALA A 333 -1.13 -16.57 -6.53
C ALA A 333 -1.49 -17.89 -5.83
N PHE A 334 -2.52 -18.60 -6.29
CA PHE A 334 -2.88 -19.92 -5.74
C PHE A 334 -1.85 -21.01 -6.05
N ILE A 335 -1.24 -20.96 -7.24
CA ILE A 335 -0.31 -21.99 -7.74
C ILE A 335 1.11 -21.77 -7.18
N ILE A 336 1.53 -20.52 -7.00
CA ILE A 336 2.91 -20.18 -6.58
C ILE A 336 3.28 -20.83 -5.24
N TYR A 337 2.39 -20.84 -4.26
CA TYR A 337 2.69 -21.39 -2.93
C TYR A 337 3.01 -22.89 -2.95
N PRO A 338 2.15 -23.78 -3.51
CA PRO A 338 2.48 -25.19 -3.62
C PRO A 338 3.70 -25.47 -4.51
N MET A 339 3.88 -24.68 -5.59
CA MET A 339 5.07 -24.80 -6.44
C MET A 339 6.35 -24.40 -5.70
N ALA A 340 6.33 -23.31 -4.94
CA ALA A 340 7.47 -22.88 -4.12
C ALA A 340 7.85 -23.92 -3.07
N LYS A 341 6.87 -24.60 -2.50
CA LYS A 341 7.09 -25.70 -1.57
C LYS A 341 7.75 -26.91 -2.23
N LYS A 342 7.41 -27.21 -3.49
CA LYS A 342 7.92 -28.38 -4.24
C LYS A 342 9.27 -28.12 -4.90
N PHE A 343 9.45 -26.99 -5.57
CA PHE A 343 10.61 -26.67 -6.41
C PHE A 343 11.62 -25.73 -5.73
N GLY A 344 11.25 -25.14 -4.61
CA GLY A 344 12.03 -24.10 -3.94
C GLY A 344 11.83 -22.70 -4.53
N ILE A 345 11.92 -21.69 -3.68
CA ILE A 345 11.67 -20.29 -4.04
C ILE A 345 12.64 -19.80 -5.12
N LYS A 346 13.94 -20.17 -5.00
CA LYS A 346 14.99 -19.74 -5.95
C LYS A 346 14.67 -20.19 -7.38
N ASN A 347 14.38 -21.47 -7.58
CA ASN A 347 14.14 -22.02 -8.91
C ASN A 347 12.86 -21.46 -9.52
N LEU A 348 11.81 -21.27 -8.69
CA LEU A 348 10.56 -20.69 -9.15
C LEU A 348 10.73 -19.22 -9.53
N THR A 349 11.52 -18.45 -8.80
CA THR A 349 11.82 -17.05 -9.13
C THR A 349 12.58 -16.95 -10.47
N VAL A 350 13.60 -17.79 -10.67
CA VAL A 350 14.35 -17.82 -11.93
C VAL A 350 13.45 -18.20 -13.11
N ALA A 351 12.62 -19.24 -12.94
CA ALA A 351 11.64 -19.64 -13.97
C ALA A 351 10.63 -18.53 -14.26
N GLY A 352 10.13 -17.85 -13.25
CA GLY A 352 9.20 -16.73 -13.41
C GLY A 352 9.80 -15.58 -14.22
N TYR A 353 11.03 -15.18 -13.93
CA TYR A 353 11.70 -14.14 -14.72
C TYR A 353 12.03 -14.60 -16.14
N ALA A 354 12.41 -15.87 -16.35
CA ALA A 354 12.67 -16.41 -17.69
C ALA A 354 11.41 -16.47 -18.57
N ILE A 355 10.23 -16.63 -17.97
CA ILE A 355 8.94 -16.61 -18.70
C ILE A 355 8.49 -15.17 -18.98
N ALA A 356 8.82 -14.23 -18.09
CA ALA A 356 8.41 -12.83 -18.20
C ALA A 356 9.24 -12.01 -19.21
N LEU A 357 10.46 -12.46 -19.54
CA LEU A 357 11.35 -11.87 -20.54
C LEU A 357 11.03 -12.42 -21.93
#